data_6f125d1a8ee879297c023765b6bf0963
#
_entry.id   6f125d1a8ee879297c023765b6bf0963
#
_cell.length_a   1.000
_cell.length_b   1.000
_cell.length_c   1.000
_cell.angle_alpha   90.00
_cell.angle_beta   90.00
_cell.angle_gamma   90.00
#
_symmetry.space_group_name_H-M   'P 1'
#
loop_
_entity.id
_entity.type
_entity.pdbx_description
1 polymer ?
#
loop_
_entity_poly.entity_id
_entity_poly.type
_entity_poly.pdbx_seq_one_letter_code
_entity_poly.pdbx_strand_id
1 'polypeptide(L)'
;LAMIQSVSMKTYNDTLFDSFGLSIYDECHHMSSEVFCNCLKKCNTLYGLGLSATMNRKDGLTNVFKMYLGDICYKHIKKGAEDEVLVKAIDFTIDDDEYNEVERDFRGQVKYSTMVNKVSNLNLRSDFLVYVLESELFINPKQQFIVLAQTKSLLNYLYKALIYKNFASVGFYIGGMKESELKKSESKTIILATFSMAAEALDIKSLTSLLLASPKSDIVQAVGRILREKHSNPLVIDIIDGHEVFQNQFKKRRAFYNQKNYRIFRTSNKNYEHYVKYMRSINENTNNEKLTVTVIEHELFNVNKDETDYNSNILTKVQNLWNYLLIKKNKSKNKNNDFNDLNDDLNDDFNDELDVTSNKNSTNKSTTNKNNEYKCLIKL
;
A
#
# COMPACT_ATOMS: atom_id res chain seq x y z
N LEU A 1 18.77 -9.56 26.18
CA LEU A 1 18.53 -9.04 24.82
C LEU A 1 19.88 -8.75 24.16
N ALA A 2 20.08 -9.24 22.94
CA ALA A 2 21.32 -9.03 22.18
C ALA A 2 21.02 -8.69 20.72
N MET A 3 21.90 -7.92 20.11
CA MET A 3 21.82 -7.64 18.66
C MET A 3 22.47 -8.78 17.88
N ILE A 4 21.80 -9.28 16.84
CA ILE A 4 22.31 -10.36 15.99
C ILE A 4 23.68 -10.04 15.38
N GLN A 5 23.92 -8.79 14.96
CA GLN A 5 25.20 -8.33 14.45
C GLN A 5 26.32 -8.52 15.49
N SER A 6 26.06 -8.13 16.74
CA SER A 6 27.04 -8.27 17.82
C SER A 6 27.36 -9.74 18.10
N VAL A 7 26.33 -10.58 18.22
CA VAL A 7 26.53 -12.01 18.49
C VAL A 7 27.25 -12.70 17.32
N SER A 8 26.88 -12.36 16.10
CA SER A 8 27.48 -13.00 14.90
C SER A 8 28.94 -12.61 14.67
N MET A 9 29.29 -11.32 14.86
CA MET A 9 30.57 -10.76 14.45
C MET A 9 31.63 -10.73 15.56
N LYS A 10 31.23 -10.63 16.83
CA LYS A 10 32.16 -10.58 17.95
C LYS A 10 32.48 -11.97 18.49
N THR A 11 33.68 -12.14 19.03
CA THR A 11 34.07 -13.34 19.78
C THR A 11 33.65 -13.19 21.24
N TYR A 12 33.02 -14.22 21.75
CA TYR A 12 32.59 -14.31 23.15
C TYR A 12 33.19 -15.56 23.78
N ASN A 13 33.16 -15.65 25.13
CA ASN A 13 33.45 -16.87 25.81
C ASN A 13 32.42 -17.94 25.39
N ASP A 14 32.86 -19.16 25.11
CA ASP A 14 32.02 -20.25 24.62
C ASP A 14 30.88 -20.60 25.61
N THR A 15 31.10 -20.36 26.89
CA THR A 15 30.12 -20.62 27.98
C THR A 15 29.10 -19.49 28.21
N LEU A 16 29.21 -18.37 27.45
CA LEU A 16 28.35 -17.20 27.70
C LEU A 16 26.86 -17.50 27.60
N PHE A 17 26.49 -18.39 26.72
CA PHE A 17 25.09 -18.73 26.43
C PHE A 17 24.58 -19.99 27.11
N ASP A 18 25.45 -20.74 27.82
CA ASP A 18 25.12 -22.05 28.44
C ASP A 18 24.08 -21.95 29.55
N SER A 19 23.97 -20.80 30.21
CA SER A 19 22.97 -20.55 31.26
C SER A 19 21.55 -20.30 30.71
N PHE A 20 21.39 -20.14 29.38
CA PHE A 20 20.09 -19.88 28.79
C PHE A 20 19.47 -21.17 28.25
N GLY A 21 18.24 -21.48 28.70
CA GLY A 21 17.49 -22.64 28.22
C GLY A 21 16.78 -22.42 26.91
N LEU A 22 16.49 -21.15 26.54
CA LEU A 22 15.74 -20.77 25.34
C LEU A 22 16.36 -19.56 24.65
N SER A 23 16.57 -19.67 23.35
CA SER A 23 16.90 -18.54 22.46
C SER A 23 15.71 -18.18 21.57
N ILE A 24 15.33 -16.91 21.54
CA ILE A 24 14.28 -16.38 20.65
C ILE A 24 14.95 -15.49 19.61
N TYR A 25 14.73 -15.81 18.34
CA TYR A 25 15.30 -15.09 17.19
C TYR A 25 14.18 -14.36 16.48
N ASP A 26 14.10 -13.04 16.68
CA ASP A 26 13.17 -12.18 15.95
C ASP A 26 13.68 -11.94 14.51
N GLU A 27 12.77 -11.84 13.56
CA GLU A 27 13.05 -11.75 12.11
C GLU A 27 14.05 -12.83 11.65
N CYS A 28 13.82 -14.07 12.08
CA CYS A 28 14.74 -15.20 11.86
C CYS A 28 15.07 -15.47 10.37
N HIS A 29 14.30 -14.94 9.43
CA HIS A 29 14.61 -15.02 8.01
C HIS A 29 15.93 -14.32 7.62
N HIS A 30 16.44 -13.38 8.41
CA HIS A 30 17.75 -12.78 8.23
C HIS A 30 18.90 -13.73 8.57
N MET A 31 18.67 -14.74 9.38
CA MET A 31 19.70 -15.66 9.85
C MET A 31 20.26 -16.59 8.77
N SER A 32 19.65 -16.63 7.58
CA SER A 32 20.18 -17.38 6.43
C SER A 32 21.37 -16.70 5.76
N SER A 33 21.73 -15.46 6.13
CA SER A 33 22.95 -14.83 5.60
C SER A 33 24.18 -15.50 6.20
N GLU A 34 25.27 -15.56 5.41
CA GLU A 34 26.53 -16.19 5.81
C GLU A 34 27.07 -15.65 7.15
N VAL A 35 26.96 -14.34 7.37
CA VAL A 35 27.42 -13.71 8.62
C VAL A 35 26.48 -14.02 9.79
N PHE A 36 25.16 -13.89 9.59
CA PHE A 36 24.23 -14.00 10.70
C PHE A 36 23.96 -15.44 11.12
N CYS A 37 24.17 -16.44 10.26
CA CYS A 37 24.07 -17.85 10.67
C CYS A 37 25.10 -18.22 11.75
N ASN A 38 26.21 -17.46 11.91
CA ASN A 38 27.17 -17.68 12.98
C ASN A 38 26.56 -17.45 14.39
N CYS A 39 25.51 -16.64 14.51
CA CYS A 39 24.78 -16.50 15.76
C CYS A 39 24.16 -17.84 16.21
N LEU A 40 23.59 -18.60 15.27
CA LEU A 40 22.99 -19.92 15.55
C LEU A 40 24.00 -20.95 16.04
N LYS A 41 25.25 -20.84 15.57
CA LYS A 41 26.33 -21.73 15.99
C LYS A 41 26.88 -21.40 17.38
N LYS A 42 26.78 -20.13 17.80
CA LYS A 42 27.30 -19.63 19.09
C LYS A 42 26.29 -19.76 20.23
N CYS A 43 25.00 -19.62 19.93
CA CYS A 43 23.93 -19.74 20.93
C CYS A 43 23.52 -21.19 21.08
N ASN A 44 24.28 -21.93 21.93
CA ASN A 44 24.05 -23.35 22.19
C ASN A 44 23.01 -23.51 23.33
N THR A 45 21.73 -23.25 23.02
CA THR A 45 20.63 -23.34 23.97
C THR A 45 19.78 -24.58 23.73
N LEU A 46 19.12 -25.10 24.78
CA LEU A 46 18.30 -26.31 24.69
C LEU A 46 17.13 -26.15 23.72
N TYR A 47 16.53 -24.95 23.67
CA TYR A 47 15.42 -24.64 22.78
C TYR A 47 15.72 -23.41 21.94
N GLY A 48 15.33 -23.45 20.64
CA GLY A 48 15.39 -22.33 19.71
C GLY A 48 14.01 -22.00 19.16
N LEU A 49 13.60 -20.73 19.20
CA LEU A 49 12.35 -20.26 18.63
C LEU A 49 12.63 -19.14 17.62
N GLY A 50 12.27 -19.36 16.37
CA GLY A 50 12.33 -18.32 15.32
C GLY A 50 10.99 -17.65 15.10
N LEU A 51 10.97 -16.33 15.10
CA LEU A 51 9.81 -15.51 14.76
C LEU A 51 10.06 -14.79 13.45
N SER A 52 9.09 -14.78 12.54
CA SER A 52 9.16 -14.00 11.31
C SER A 52 7.78 -13.80 10.69
N ALA A 53 7.55 -12.62 10.14
CA ALA A 53 6.37 -12.35 9.31
C ALA A 53 6.51 -12.92 7.88
N THR A 54 7.74 -13.13 7.40
CA THR A 54 8.07 -13.59 6.04
C THR A 54 9.00 -14.79 6.07
N MET A 55 8.43 -16.00 6.05
CA MET A 55 9.22 -17.22 6.14
C MET A 55 9.89 -17.62 4.81
N ASN A 56 9.28 -17.29 3.67
CA ASN A 56 9.79 -17.69 2.36
C ASN A 56 10.75 -16.64 1.80
N ARG A 57 12.01 -17.01 1.66
CA ARG A 57 13.03 -16.19 1.00
C ARG A 57 13.06 -16.45 -0.50
N LYS A 58 13.21 -15.37 -1.28
CA LYS A 58 13.27 -15.44 -2.76
C LYS A 58 14.60 -16.02 -3.28
N ASP A 59 15.65 -16.02 -2.44
CA ASP A 59 16.97 -16.54 -2.74
C ASP A 59 17.14 -18.04 -2.45
N GLY A 60 16.08 -18.74 -2.06
CA GLY A 60 16.10 -20.17 -1.76
C GLY A 60 16.74 -20.55 -0.42
N LEU A 61 17.30 -19.60 0.34
CA LEU A 61 17.99 -19.86 1.59
C LEU A 61 17.05 -20.11 2.80
N THR A 62 15.78 -20.30 2.55
CA THR A 62 14.79 -20.65 3.60
C THR A 62 15.20 -21.92 4.37
N ASN A 63 15.80 -22.89 3.70
CA ASN A 63 16.20 -24.15 4.31
C ASN A 63 17.34 -23.98 5.32
N VAL A 64 18.18 -22.94 5.19
CA VAL A 64 19.33 -22.72 6.08
C VAL A 64 18.87 -22.51 7.53
N PHE A 65 17.96 -21.55 7.76
CA PHE A 65 17.49 -21.34 9.14
C PHE A 65 16.57 -22.46 9.63
N LYS A 66 15.87 -23.17 8.73
CA LYS A 66 15.08 -24.36 9.10
C LYS A 66 15.94 -25.52 9.62
N MET A 67 17.18 -25.67 9.13
CA MET A 67 18.10 -26.68 9.64
C MET A 67 18.45 -26.46 11.13
N TYR A 68 18.45 -25.19 11.57
CA TYR A 68 18.77 -24.85 12.96
C TYR A 68 17.53 -24.72 13.86
N LEU A 69 16.45 -24.16 13.33
CA LEU A 69 15.25 -23.82 14.11
C LEU A 69 14.09 -24.81 13.91
N GLY A 70 14.23 -25.73 12.93
CA GLY A 70 13.17 -26.68 12.60
C GLY A 70 12.09 -26.11 11.68
N ASP A 71 11.03 -26.88 11.53
CA ASP A 71 9.88 -26.50 10.69
C ASP A 71 8.94 -25.52 11.40
N ILE A 72 8.06 -24.90 10.60
CA ILE A 72 7.06 -23.95 11.10
C ILE A 72 6.09 -24.68 12.03
N CYS A 73 6.18 -24.40 13.33
CA CYS A 73 5.31 -24.98 14.34
C CYS A 73 3.96 -24.25 14.47
N TYR A 74 3.92 -22.95 14.14
CA TYR A 74 2.70 -22.15 14.19
C TYR A 74 2.68 -21.08 13.12
N LYS A 75 1.53 -20.92 12.45
CA LYS A 75 1.30 -19.86 11.47
C LYS A 75 0.01 -19.14 11.82
N HIS A 76 0.14 -17.87 12.21
CA HIS A 76 -1.02 -17.02 12.41
C HIS A 76 -1.55 -16.54 11.04
N ILE A 77 -2.77 -16.95 10.72
CA ILE A 77 -3.49 -16.42 9.55
C ILE A 77 -4.57 -15.50 10.12
N LYS A 78 -4.43 -14.20 9.94
CA LYS A 78 -5.49 -13.26 10.27
C LYS A 78 -6.75 -13.67 9.51
N LYS A 79 -7.72 -14.26 10.20
CA LYS A 79 -9.07 -14.52 9.70
C LYS A 79 -9.91 -13.32 10.10
N GLY A 80 -10.27 -12.50 9.18
CA GLY A 80 -11.16 -11.35 9.36
C GLY A 80 -11.16 -10.53 8.08
N ALA A 81 -12.25 -9.88 7.74
CA ALA A 81 -12.23 -8.83 6.76
C ALA A 81 -11.22 -7.80 7.28
N GLU A 82 -10.04 -7.75 6.66
CA GLU A 82 -9.17 -6.58 6.82
C GLU A 82 -10.04 -5.41 6.40
N ASP A 83 -9.98 -4.31 7.15
CA ASP A 83 -10.70 -3.08 6.81
C ASP A 83 -10.56 -2.86 5.30
N GLU A 84 -11.62 -2.40 4.64
CA GLU A 84 -11.63 -2.18 3.20
C GLU A 84 -10.53 -1.20 2.80
N VAL A 85 -9.32 -1.72 2.58
CA VAL A 85 -8.18 -0.92 2.15
C VAL A 85 -8.41 -0.48 0.73
N LEU A 86 -8.44 0.82 0.51
CA LEU A 86 -8.47 1.39 -0.82
C LEU A 86 -7.04 1.57 -1.34
N VAL A 87 -6.76 1.03 -2.52
CA VAL A 87 -5.50 1.25 -3.24
C VAL A 87 -5.78 2.15 -4.44
N LYS A 88 -5.28 3.38 -4.43
CA LYS A 88 -5.27 4.27 -5.59
C LYS A 88 -3.96 4.07 -6.35
N ALA A 89 -4.01 3.28 -7.41
CA ALA A 89 -2.88 3.01 -8.30
C ALA A 89 -2.88 4.05 -9.43
N ILE A 90 -1.90 4.95 -9.45
CA ILE A 90 -1.86 6.09 -10.38
C ILE A 90 -0.71 5.88 -11.36
N ASP A 91 -1.03 5.60 -12.63
CA ASP A 91 -0.05 5.54 -13.70
C ASP A 91 0.44 6.96 -14.02
N PHE A 92 1.73 7.18 -13.77
CA PHE A 92 2.39 8.45 -14.07
C PHE A 92 3.11 8.36 -15.40
N THR A 93 2.70 9.20 -16.34
CA THR A 93 3.31 9.34 -17.66
C THR A 93 3.37 10.80 -18.05
N ILE A 94 4.48 11.21 -18.66
CA ILE A 94 4.66 12.54 -19.24
C ILE A 94 5.25 12.38 -20.63
N ASP A 95 4.98 13.34 -21.47
CA ASP A 95 5.56 13.44 -22.82
C ASP A 95 6.88 14.22 -22.73
N ASP A 96 7.94 13.49 -22.34
CA ASP A 96 9.27 14.02 -22.11
C ASP A 96 10.29 12.97 -22.51
N ASP A 97 11.18 13.31 -23.42
CA ASP A 97 12.16 12.38 -24.00
C ASP A 97 13.14 11.87 -22.92
N GLU A 98 13.58 12.75 -22.02
CA GLU A 98 14.47 12.37 -20.93
C GLU A 98 13.78 11.39 -19.99
N TYR A 99 12.50 11.62 -19.66
CA TYR A 99 11.73 10.68 -18.85
C TYR A 99 11.58 9.32 -19.55
N ASN A 100 11.24 9.30 -20.83
CA ASN A 100 10.93 8.08 -21.58
C ASN A 100 12.16 7.24 -21.93
N GLU A 101 13.36 7.83 -21.96
CA GLU A 101 14.60 7.12 -22.21
C GLU A 101 14.87 6.03 -21.15
N VAL A 102 15.24 4.83 -21.61
CA VAL A 102 15.52 3.68 -20.74
C VAL A 102 17.04 3.41 -20.69
N GLU A 103 17.62 3.62 -19.53
CA GLU A 103 19.03 3.33 -19.26
C GLU A 103 19.31 1.84 -19.26
N ARG A 104 20.25 1.41 -20.13
CA ARG A 104 20.64 0.02 -20.28
C ARG A 104 22.13 -0.17 -20.05
N ASP A 105 22.52 -1.36 -19.60
CA ASP A 105 23.90 -1.78 -19.51
C ASP A 105 24.41 -2.28 -20.88
N PHE A 106 25.70 -2.65 -20.95
CA PHE A 106 26.33 -3.16 -22.16
C PHE A 106 25.73 -4.49 -22.66
N ARG A 107 24.93 -5.19 -21.83
CA ARG A 107 24.21 -6.42 -22.16
C ARG A 107 22.76 -6.14 -22.58
N GLY A 108 22.36 -4.86 -22.69
CA GLY A 108 21.01 -4.45 -23.01
C GLY A 108 20.01 -4.56 -21.84
N GLN A 109 20.47 -4.91 -20.63
CA GLN A 109 19.61 -4.98 -19.47
C GLN A 109 19.36 -3.59 -18.86
N VAL A 110 18.17 -3.37 -18.35
CA VAL A 110 17.80 -2.11 -17.72
C VAL A 110 18.59 -1.91 -16.43
N LYS A 111 19.30 -0.77 -16.33
CA LYS A 111 19.98 -0.35 -15.11
C LYS A 111 18.99 0.12 -14.06
N TYR A 112 18.45 -0.78 -13.27
CA TYR A 112 17.37 -0.51 -12.32
C TYR A 112 17.67 0.68 -11.38
N SER A 113 18.83 0.71 -10.74
CA SER A 113 19.21 1.78 -9.80
C SER A 113 19.28 3.14 -10.47
N THR A 114 19.79 3.20 -11.71
CA THR A 114 19.85 4.44 -12.52
C THR A 114 18.44 4.91 -12.86
N MET A 115 17.55 4.00 -13.28
CA MET A 115 16.16 4.32 -13.57
C MET A 115 15.41 4.83 -12.32
N VAL A 116 15.63 4.23 -11.15
CA VAL A 116 15.04 4.72 -9.89
C VAL A 116 15.54 6.12 -9.55
N ASN A 117 16.83 6.38 -9.72
CA ASN A 117 17.40 7.72 -9.48
C ASN A 117 16.83 8.73 -10.47
N LYS A 118 16.69 8.35 -11.74
CA LYS A 118 16.11 9.18 -12.79
C LYS A 118 14.70 9.65 -12.43
N VAL A 119 13.78 8.72 -12.17
CA VAL A 119 12.39 9.07 -11.80
C VAL A 119 12.31 9.78 -10.45
N SER A 120 13.25 9.54 -9.53
CA SER A 120 13.30 10.22 -8.22
C SER A 120 13.80 11.66 -8.30
N ASN A 121 14.58 12.01 -9.30
CA ASN A 121 15.15 13.35 -9.50
C ASN A 121 14.32 14.20 -10.48
N LEU A 122 13.29 13.64 -11.10
CA LEU A 122 12.43 14.36 -12.02
C LEU A 122 11.50 15.30 -11.25
N ASN A 123 11.68 16.61 -11.44
CA ASN A 123 10.91 17.63 -10.71
C ASN A 123 9.41 17.54 -11.00
N LEU A 124 9.00 17.38 -12.28
CA LEU A 124 7.58 17.26 -12.66
C LEU A 124 6.88 16.09 -11.95
N ARG A 125 7.59 14.96 -11.78
CA ARG A 125 7.07 13.82 -11.04
C ARG A 125 6.98 14.12 -9.54
N SER A 126 7.98 14.78 -8.99
CA SER A 126 8.01 15.16 -7.57
C SER A 126 6.93 16.18 -7.23
N ASP A 127 6.66 17.13 -8.13
CA ASP A 127 5.55 18.08 -8.00
C ASP A 127 4.19 17.37 -8.06
N PHE A 128 4.05 16.36 -8.91
CA PHE A 128 2.85 15.52 -8.94
C PHE A 128 2.64 14.77 -7.61
N LEU A 129 3.71 14.25 -6.98
CA LEU A 129 3.59 13.62 -5.65
C LEU A 129 3.08 14.62 -4.60
N VAL A 130 3.59 15.85 -4.62
CA VAL A 130 3.11 16.94 -3.73
C VAL A 130 1.66 17.28 -4.00
N TYR A 131 1.27 17.37 -5.27
CA TYR A 131 -0.12 17.59 -5.69
C TYR A 131 -1.06 16.48 -5.20
N VAL A 132 -0.65 15.22 -5.28
CA VAL A 132 -1.42 14.08 -4.78
C VAL A 132 -1.62 14.19 -3.25
N LEU A 133 -0.57 14.48 -2.48
CA LEU A 133 -0.67 14.65 -1.02
C LEU A 133 -1.60 15.79 -0.63
N GLU A 134 -1.47 16.94 -1.31
CA GLU A 134 -2.33 18.10 -1.09
C GLU A 134 -3.80 17.77 -1.39
N SER A 135 -4.04 17.05 -2.48
CA SER A 135 -5.39 16.70 -2.93
C SER A 135 -6.06 15.69 -1.99
N GLU A 136 -5.34 14.67 -1.55
CA GLU A 136 -5.89 13.67 -0.64
C GLU A 136 -6.16 14.25 0.76
N LEU A 137 -5.32 15.14 1.25
CA LEU A 137 -5.55 15.86 2.50
C LEU A 137 -6.70 16.87 2.39
N PHE A 138 -6.90 17.46 1.21
CA PHE A 138 -8.08 18.28 0.94
C PHE A 138 -9.38 17.44 0.99
N ILE A 139 -9.37 16.24 0.38
CA ILE A 139 -10.52 15.31 0.37
C ILE A 139 -10.80 14.78 1.78
N ASN A 140 -9.75 14.40 2.52
CA ASN A 140 -9.87 13.91 3.89
C ASN A 140 -8.77 14.49 4.80
N PRO A 141 -9.03 15.61 5.49
CA PRO A 141 -8.05 16.28 6.34
C PRO A 141 -7.61 15.50 7.58
N LYS A 142 -8.32 14.41 7.92
CA LYS A 142 -7.99 13.59 9.10
C LYS A 142 -6.93 12.53 8.82
N GLN A 143 -6.48 12.41 7.58
CA GLN A 143 -5.45 11.45 7.21
C GLN A 143 -4.08 11.84 7.74
N GLN A 144 -3.33 10.82 8.15
CA GLN A 144 -1.89 10.93 8.41
C GLN A 144 -1.16 10.06 7.40
N PHE A 145 -0.27 10.68 6.65
CA PHE A 145 0.47 10.03 5.58
C PHE A 145 1.86 9.61 6.00
N ILE A 146 2.25 8.39 5.61
CA ILE A 146 3.65 8.05 5.43
C ILE A 146 3.99 8.01 3.94
N VAL A 147 5.05 8.69 3.55
CA VAL A 147 5.57 8.75 2.19
C VAL A 147 6.86 7.97 2.13
N LEU A 148 6.91 6.90 1.34
CA LEU A 148 8.06 6.02 1.24
C LEU A 148 8.84 6.24 -0.05
N ALA A 149 10.13 6.52 0.09
CA ALA A 149 11.04 6.65 -1.03
C ALA A 149 12.31 5.81 -0.87
N GLN A 150 12.95 5.47 -1.99
CA GLN A 150 14.25 4.80 -2.00
C GLN A 150 15.41 5.77 -1.79
N THR A 151 15.27 7.02 -2.25
CA THR A 151 16.33 8.03 -2.25
C THR A 151 16.05 9.14 -1.25
N LYS A 152 17.09 9.56 -0.51
CA LYS A 152 17.01 10.72 0.37
C LYS A 152 16.85 12.02 -0.43
N SER A 153 17.33 12.08 -1.68
CA SER A 153 17.17 13.25 -2.56
C SER A 153 15.70 13.57 -2.80
N LEU A 154 14.89 12.56 -3.15
CA LEU A 154 13.45 12.73 -3.33
C LEU A 154 12.76 13.19 -2.04
N LEU A 155 13.09 12.58 -0.89
CA LEU A 155 12.52 12.99 0.41
C LEU A 155 12.86 14.43 0.74
N ASN A 156 14.10 14.88 0.46
CA ASN A 156 14.52 16.27 0.68
C ASN A 156 13.78 17.25 -0.25
N TYR A 157 13.56 16.87 -1.52
CA TYR A 157 12.77 17.67 -2.44
C TYR A 157 11.34 17.83 -1.92
N LEU A 158 10.69 16.71 -1.60
CA LEU A 158 9.32 16.71 -1.07
C LEU A 158 9.21 17.53 0.21
N TYR A 159 10.18 17.40 1.12
CA TYR A 159 10.19 18.20 2.36
C TYR A 159 10.20 19.71 2.06
N LYS A 160 11.11 20.17 1.20
CA LYS A 160 11.21 21.58 0.83
C LYS A 160 9.92 22.08 0.16
N ALA A 161 9.37 21.31 -0.78
CA ALA A 161 8.16 21.67 -1.50
C ALA A 161 6.93 21.72 -0.57
N LEU A 162 6.81 20.76 0.35
CA LEU A 162 5.71 20.71 1.33
C LEU A 162 5.80 21.86 2.35
N ILE A 163 7.00 22.20 2.84
CA ILE A 163 7.20 23.36 3.71
C ILE A 163 6.87 24.66 2.98
N TYR A 164 7.30 24.80 1.72
CA TYR A 164 7.00 25.98 0.90
C TYR A 164 5.47 26.15 0.70
N LYS A 165 4.77 25.08 0.36
CA LYS A 165 3.32 25.12 0.17
C LYS A 165 2.52 25.25 1.47
N ASN A 166 3.08 24.86 2.61
CA ASN A 166 2.58 25.06 3.98
C ASN A 166 1.10 24.62 4.21
N PHE A 167 0.68 23.52 3.58
CA PHE A 167 -0.68 23.00 3.78
C PHE A 167 -0.78 21.90 4.84
N ALA A 168 0.37 21.33 5.28
CA ALA A 168 0.41 20.27 6.28
C ALA A 168 1.72 20.30 7.08
N SER A 169 1.69 19.75 8.30
CA SER A 169 2.91 19.55 9.08
C SER A 169 3.72 18.38 8.55
N VAL A 170 5.04 18.53 8.41
CA VAL A 170 5.93 17.55 7.79
C VAL A 170 7.06 17.18 8.74
N GLY A 171 7.46 15.91 8.73
CA GLY A 171 8.63 15.43 9.47
C GLY A 171 9.36 14.33 8.72
N PHE A 172 10.67 14.20 9.00
CA PHE A 172 11.48 13.09 8.49
C PHE A 172 11.45 11.91 9.45
N TYR A 173 11.48 10.69 8.87
CA TYR A 173 11.68 9.45 9.59
C TYR A 173 12.70 8.59 8.83
N ILE A 174 13.98 8.98 8.95
CA ILE A 174 15.09 8.42 8.18
C ILE A 174 16.22 7.95 9.12
N GLY A 175 17.03 7.01 8.63
CA GLY A 175 18.15 6.48 9.40
C GLY A 175 19.17 7.56 9.78
N GLY A 176 19.69 7.48 11.02
CA GLY A 176 20.64 8.41 11.59
C GLY A 176 20.03 9.56 12.40
N MET A 177 18.70 9.65 12.47
CA MET A 177 18.03 10.62 13.35
C MET A 177 18.04 10.15 14.81
N LYS A 178 18.04 11.10 15.75
CA LYS A 178 17.89 10.81 17.17
C LYS A 178 16.46 10.37 17.48
N GLU A 179 16.29 9.52 18.48
CA GLU A 179 14.97 8.99 18.88
C GLU A 179 13.98 10.12 19.22
N SER A 180 14.47 11.20 19.86
CA SER A 180 13.64 12.36 20.18
C SER A 180 13.11 13.09 18.95
N GLU A 181 13.86 13.09 17.84
CA GLU A 181 13.45 13.70 16.57
C GLU A 181 12.46 12.79 15.83
N LEU A 182 12.69 11.47 15.87
CA LEU A 182 11.76 10.48 15.32
C LEU A 182 10.39 10.60 16.01
N LYS A 183 10.35 10.66 17.34
CA LYS A 183 9.11 10.84 18.11
C LYS A 183 8.37 12.15 17.77
N LYS A 184 9.10 13.25 17.54
CA LYS A 184 8.49 14.50 17.08
C LYS A 184 7.88 14.37 15.68
N SER A 185 8.49 13.58 14.81
CA SER A 185 8.00 13.35 13.46
C SER A 185 6.74 12.46 13.43
N GLU A 186 6.55 11.58 14.41
CA GLU A 186 5.39 10.69 14.53
C GLU A 186 4.05 11.44 14.65
N SER A 187 4.08 12.65 15.21
CA SER A 187 2.90 13.53 15.36
C SER A 187 2.59 14.38 14.13
N LYS A 188 3.41 14.31 13.07
CA LYS A 188 3.23 15.13 11.86
C LYS A 188 2.19 14.54 10.92
N THR A 189 1.51 15.39 10.16
CA THR A 189 0.51 14.99 9.18
C THR A 189 1.13 14.20 8.02
N ILE A 190 2.33 14.59 7.59
CA ILE A 190 3.09 13.92 6.54
C ILE A 190 4.45 13.50 7.09
N ILE A 191 4.73 12.22 7.04
CA ILE A 191 5.97 11.61 7.51
C ILE A 191 6.74 11.09 6.29
N LEU A 192 7.92 11.66 6.05
CA LEU A 192 8.80 11.29 4.94
C LEU A 192 9.82 10.26 5.40
N ALA A 193 9.72 9.03 4.90
CA ALA A 193 10.54 7.92 5.37
C ALA A 193 11.20 7.12 4.24
N THR A 194 12.32 6.47 4.55
CA THR A 194 12.89 5.46 3.67
C THR A 194 12.20 4.11 3.89
N PHE A 195 12.20 3.25 2.87
CA PHE A 195 11.61 1.90 2.99
C PHE A 195 12.23 1.07 4.10
N SER A 196 13.54 1.21 4.36
CA SER A 196 14.22 0.49 5.44
C SER A 196 13.70 0.91 6.81
N MET A 197 13.59 2.22 7.06
CA MET A 197 13.07 2.73 8.32
C MET A 197 11.60 2.36 8.56
N ALA A 198 10.80 2.37 7.50
CA ALA A 198 9.41 1.92 7.59
C ALA A 198 9.30 0.41 7.90
N ALA A 199 10.20 -0.40 7.37
CA ALA A 199 10.19 -1.84 7.60
C ALA A 199 10.65 -2.22 9.02
N GLU A 200 11.64 -1.52 9.60
CA GLU A 200 12.32 -1.95 10.81
C GLU A 200 11.89 -1.19 12.07
N ALA A 201 11.69 0.12 11.98
CA ALA A 201 11.59 0.98 13.16
C ALA A 201 10.24 1.66 13.36
N LEU A 202 9.35 1.63 12.37
CA LEU A 202 8.10 2.39 12.41
C LEU A 202 7.04 1.72 13.28
N ASP A 203 6.59 2.40 14.34
CA ASP A 203 5.47 2.00 15.17
C ASP A 203 4.53 3.18 15.46
N ILE A 204 3.89 3.70 14.44
CA ILE A 204 2.98 4.83 14.53
C ILE A 204 1.55 4.33 14.33
N LYS A 205 0.77 4.32 15.40
CA LYS A 205 -0.60 3.81 15.42
C LYS A 205 -1.59 4.69 14.67
N SER A 206 -1.33 5.98 14.60
CA SER A 206 -2.19 6.98 13.94
C SER A 206 -2.08 7.01 12.42
N LEU A 207 -1.16 6.24 11.82
CA LEU A 207 -1.00 6.19 10.35
C LEU A 207 -2.23 5.59 9.68
N THR A 208 -2.86 6.38 8.81
CA THR A 208 -4.03 5.98 8.03
C THR A 208 -3.71 5.74 6.56
N SER A 209 -2.65 6.36 6.05
CA SER A 209 -2.40 6.44 4.61
C SER A 209 -0.94 6.26 4.24
N LEU A 210 -0.70 5.56 3.15
CA LEU A 210 0.62 5.30 2.57
C LEU A 210 0.72 5.88 1.17
N LEU A 211 1.79 6.64 0.89
CA LEU A 211 2.19 6.98 -0.47
C LEU A 211 3.50 6.28 -0.82
N LEU A 212 3.47 5.44 -1.86
CA LEU A 212 4.66 4.84 -2.47
C LEU A 212 5.26 5.82 -3.49
N ALA A 213 6.18 6.65 -3.04
CA ALA A 213 6.79 7.70 -3.86
C ALA A 213 7.89 7.17 -4.79
N SER A 214 8.47 6.01 -4.51
CA SER A 214 9.46 5.35 -5.39
C SER A 214 9.02 3.93 -5.73
N PRO A 215 9.38 3.43 -6.93
CA PRO A 215 9.12 2.06 -7.35
C PRO A 215 9.73 1.04 -6.37
N LYS A 216 8.94 0.08 -5.90
CA LYS A 216 9.36 -1.02 -5.02
C LYS A 216 8.50 -2.24 -5.31
N SER A 217 9.09 -3.44 -5.33
CA SER A 217 8.32 -4.67 -5.57
C SER A 217 7.73 -5.27 -4.29
N ASP A 218 8.42 -5.13 -3.16
CA ASP A 218 8.04 -5.70 -1.87
C ASP A 218 7.60 -4.58 -0.91
N ILE A 219 6.32 -4.60 -0.58
CA ILE A 219 5.67 -3.57 0.25
C ILE A 219 4.89 -4.18 1.42
N VAL A 220 4.97 -5.51 1.60
CA VAL A 220 4.16 -6.23 2.60
C VAL A 220 4.34 -5.64 4.00
N GLN A 221 5.60 -5.42 4.40
CA GLN A 221 5.91 -4.83 5.71
C GLN A 221 5.41 -3.39 5.82
N ALA A 222 5.61 -2.58 4.78
CA ALA A 222 5.19 -1.18 4.76
C ALA A 222 3.67 -1.05 4.91
N VAL A 223 2.91 -1.80 4.12
CA VAL A 223 1.43 -1.81 4.21
C VAL A 223 0.97 -2.35 5.57
N GLY A 224 1.61 -3.41 6.09
CA GLY A 224 1.28 -3.97 7.40
C GLY A 224 1.47 -3.01 8.57
N ARG A 225 2.34 -1.99 8.43
CA ARG A 225 2.56 -0.96 9.44
C ARG A 225 1.40 0.03 9.55
N ILE A 226 0.72 0.34 8.43
CA ILE A 226 -0.43 1.26 8.39
C ILE A 226 -1.69 0.58 8.93
N LEU A 227 -1.79 -0.74 8.76
CA LEU A 227 -2.94 -1.54 9.16
C LEU A 227 -2.81 -2.15 10.55
N ARG A 228 -1.95 -1.60 11.42
CA ARG A 228 -1.80 -2.09 12.80
C ARG A 228 -3.05 -1.85 13.63
N GLU A 229 -3.68 -0.69 13.50
CA GLU A 229 -4.96 -0.39 14.11
C GLU A 229 -6.06 -0.30 13.04
N LYS A 230 -7.30 -0.53 13.46
CA LYS A 230 -8.46 -0.38 12.58
C LYS A 230 -8.74 1.09 12.32
N HIS A 231 -8.64 1.48 11.08
CA HIS A 231 -9.00 2.82 10.62
C HIS A 231 -10.25 2.75 9.74
N SER A 232 -11.06 3.79 9.76
CA SER A 232 -12.31 3.84 8.98
C SER A 232 -12.09 3.80 7.46
N ASN A 233 -10.94 4.30 6.97
CA ASN A 233 -10.65 4.36 5.54
C ASN A 233 -9.12 4.31 5.29
N PRO A 234 -8.48 3.15 5.45
CA PRO A 234 -7.06 3.02 5.15
C PRO A 234 -6.79 3.16 3.65
N LEU A 235 -5.82 4.01 3.30
CA LEU A 235 -5.52 4.36 1.92
C LEU A 235 -4.07 4.02 1.55
N VAL A 236 -3.88 3.35 0.43
CA VAL A 236 -2.57 3.17 -0.21
C VAL A 236 -2.57 3.90 -1.55
N ILE A 237 -1.66 4.83 -1.74
CA ILE A 237 -1.43 5.50 -3.02
C ILE A 237 -0.16 4.90 -3.63
N ASP A 238 -0.33 4.30 -4.79
CA ASP A 238 0.74 3.60 -5.51
C ASP A 238 1.03 4.33 -6.83
N ILE A 239 2.15 5.06 -6.88
CA ILE A 239 2.57 5.78 -8.10
C ILE A 239 3.38 4.84 -8.99
N ILE A 240 2.90 4.65 -10.22
CA ILE A 240 3.42 3.67 -11.16
C ILE A 240 3.99 4.41 -12.36
N ASP A 241 5.30 4.44 -12.46
CA ASP A 241 5.96 5.06 -13.63
C ASP A 241 5.77 4.21 -14.89
N GLY A 242 5.68 4.85 -16.06
CA GLY A 242 5.34 4.22 -17.34
C GLY A 242 6.33 3.18 -17.87
N HIS A 243 7.55 3.12 -17.34
CA HIS A 243 8.60 2.20 -17.78
C HIS A 243 8.25 0.74 -17.46
N GLU A 244 8.54 -0.17 -18.37
CA GLU A 244 8.24 -1.60 -18.25
C GLU A 244 8.76 -2.21 -16.94
N VAL A 245 9.97 -1.85 -16.51
CA VAL A 245 10.56 -2.34 -15.25
C VAL A 245 9.70 -2.00 -14.04
N PHE A 246 9.09 -0.82 -13.99
CA PHE A 246 8.24 -0.37 -12.90
C PHE A 246 6.82 -0.93 -13.01
N GLN A 247 6.30 -1.09 -14.23
CA GLN A 247 5.04 -1.80 -14.48
C GLN A 247 5.12 -3.27 -14.02
N ASN A 248 6.24 -3.94 -14.27
CA ASN A 248 6.47 -5.31 -13.80
C ASN A 248 6.56 -5.39 -12.26
N GLN A 249 7.06 -4.36 -11.59
CA GLN A 249 6.99 -4.28 -10.13
C GLN A 249 5.56 -4.08 -9.63
N PHE A 250 4.77 -3.25 -10.31
CA PHE A 250 3.36 -3.07 -9.96
C PHE A 250 2.56 -4.38 -10.12
N LYS A 251 2.81 -5.21 -11.14
CA LYS A 251 2.18 -6.53 -11.25
C LYS A 251 2.37 -7.38 -9.99
N LYS A 252 3.56 -7.31 -9.36
CA LYS A 252 3.84 -8.02 -8.08
C LYS A 252 3.07 -7.41 -6.91
N ARG A 253 3.00 -6.07 -6.82
CA ARG A 253 2.20 -5.38 -5.79
C ARG A 253 0.72 -5.66 -5.96
N ARG A 254 0.21 -5.60 -7.20
CA ARG A 254 -1.19 -5.95 -7.52
C ARG A 254 -1.56 -7.36 -7.08
N ALA A 255 -0.66 -8.33 -7.28
CA ALA A 255 -0.89 -9.71 -6.80
C ALA A 255 -1.03 -9.75 -5.27
N PHE A 256 -0.20 -8.99 -4.54
CA PHE A 256 -0.32 -8.85 -3.09
C PHE A 256 -1.64 -8.18 -2.69
N TYR A 257 -2.02 -7.08 -3.32
CA TYR A 257 -3.30 -6.39 -3.05
C TYR A 257 -4.50 -7.31 -3.28
N ASN A 258 -4.49 -8.06 -4.39
CA ASN A 258 -5.55 -9.04 -4.69
C ASN A 258 -5.59 -10.18 -3.66
N GLN A 259 -4.43 -10.68 -3.21
CA GLN A 259 -4.36 -11.72 -2.17
C GLN A 259 -4.94 -11.24 -0.83
N LYS A 260 -4.87 -9.94 -0.57
CA LYS A 260 -5.40 -9.28 0.62
C LYS A 260 -6.83 -8.81 0.48
N ASN A 261 -7.45 -9.01 -0.67
CA ASN A 261 -8.78 -8.50 -1.02
C ASN A 261 -8.91 -6.97 -0.92
N TYR A 262 -7.81 -6.24 -1.16
CA TYR A 262 -7.85 -4.78 -1.19
C TYR A 262 -8.59 -4.30 -2.43
N ARG A 263 -9.35 -3.26 -2.28
CA ARG A 263 -10.05 -2.61 -3.39
C ARG A 263 -9.08 -1.75 -4.19
N ILE A 264 -8.76 -2.16 -5.43
CA ILE A 264 -7.79 -1.47 -6.28
C ILE A 264 -8.54 -0.56 -7.24
N PHE A 265 -8.16 0.69 -7.21
CA PHE A 265 -8.55 1.71 -8.15
C PHE A 265 -7.32 2.11 -8.98
N ARG A 266 -7.37 1.96 -10.32
CA ARG A 266 -6.28 2.33 -11.21
C ARG A 266 -6.70 3.47 -12.12
N THR A 267 -5.86 4.50 -12.24
CA THR A 267 -6.11 5.69 -13.06
C THR A 267 -4.80 6.24 -13.62
N SER A 268 -4.87 7.12 -14.60
CA SER A 268 -3.71 7.90 -15.05
C SER A 268 -3.57 9.19 -14.23
N ASN A 269 -2.36 9.80 -14.25
CA ASN A 269 -2.13 11.10 -13.62
C ASN A 269 -3.07 12.18 -14.15
N LYS A 270 -3.35 12.20 -15.46
CA LYS A 270 -4.30 13.16 -16.08
C LYS A 270 -5.73 12.98 -15.56
N ASN A 271 -6.21 11.73 -15.52
CA ASN A 271 -7.55 11.44 -15.01
C ASN A 271 -7.67 11.71 -13.51
N TYR A 272 -6.60 11.44 -12.74
CA TYR A 272 -6.55 11.79 -11.32
C TYR A 272 -6.67 13.32 -11.11
N GLU A 273 -5.99 14.14 -11.92
CA GLU A 273 -6.13 15.60 -11.86
C GLU A 273 -7.56 16.06 -12.17
N HIS A 274 -8.22 15.46 -13.17
CA HIS A 274 -9.62 15.74 -13.45
C HIS A 274 -10.55 15.37 -12.29
N TYR A 275 -10.32 14.20 -11.68
CA TYR A 275 -11.04 13.78 -10.49
C TYR A 275 -10.90 14.79 -9.35
N VAL A 276 -9.69 15.24 -9.04
CA VAL A 276 -9.43 16.20 -7.98
C VAL A 276 -10.08 17.56 -8.26
N LYS A 277 -10.01 18.05 -9.49
CA LYS A 277 -10.70 19.30 -9.90
C LYS A 277 -12.21 19.20 -9.67
N TYR A 278 -12.78 18.07 -10.02
CA TYR A 278 -14.19 17.79 -9.76
C TYR A 278 -14.52 17.76 -8.27
N MET A 279 -13.72 17.08 -7.44
CA MET A 279 -13.90 17.05 -5.98
C MET A 279 -13.82 18.44 -5.34
N ARG A 280 -12.90 19.30 -5.82
CA ARG A 280 -12.79 20.69 -5.37
C ARG A 280 -14.05 21.49 -5.72
N SER A 281 -14.57 21.35 -6.94
CA SER A 281 -15.77 22.06 -7.37
C SER A 281 -17.04 21.67 -6.60
N ILE A 282 -17.14 20.40 -6.18
CA ILE A 282 -18.25 19.94 -5.30
C ILE A 282 -18.13 20.58 -3.93
N ASN A 283 -16.94 20.56 -3.34
CA ASN A 283 -16.74 21.06 -1.98
C ASN A 283 -16.97 22.57 -1.87
N GLU A 284 -16.66 23.33 -2.92
CA GLU A 284 -16.96 24.77 -3.00
C GLU A 284 -18.46 25.04 -3.11
N ASN A 285 -19.25 24.10 -3.66
CA ASN A 285 -20.68 24.27 -3.93
C ASN A 285 -21.61 23.64 -2.88
N THR A 286 -21.08 22.85 -1.93
CA THR A 286 -21.91 22.12 -0.96
C THR A 286 -21.38 22.28 0.45
N ASN A 287 -22.05 23.16 1.22
CA ASN A 287 -21.92 23.16 2.69
C ASN A 287 -22.64 21.95 3.37
N ASN A 288 -23.23 21.03 2.60
CA ASN A 288 -24.05 19.94 3.15
C ASN A 288 -24.15 18.77 2.17
N GLU A 289 -23.20 17.85 2.07
CA GLU A 289 -23.53 16.48 1.62
C GLU A 289 -22.29 15.57 1.65
N LYS A 290 -22.01 14.97 2.80
CA LYS A 290 -21.01 13.90 2.97
C LYS A 290 -21.36 12.59 2.26
N LEU A 291 -22.59 12.46 1.75
CA LEU A 291 -23.09 11.20 1.17
C LEU A 291 -22.62 10.97 -0.28
N THR A 292 -22.29 12.05 -0.99
CA THR A 292 -22.02 12.01 -2.44
C THR A 292 -20.65 11.46 -2.79
N VAL A 293 -19.65 11.57 -1.93
CA VAL A 293 -18.27 11.20 -2.24
C VAL A 293 -18.11 9.68 -2.36
N THR A 294 -18.70 8.91 -1.47
CA THR A 294 -18.58 7.44 -1.47
C THR A 294 -19.33 6.80 -2.64
N VAL A 295 -20.47 7.37 -3.04
CA VAL A 295 -21.25 6.91 -4.19
C VAL A 295 -20.52 7.22 -5.49
N ILE A 296 -19.97 8.42 -5.61
CA ILE A 296 -19.21 8.83 -6.80
C ILE A 296 -17.91 8.03 -6.95
N GLU A 297 -17.19 7.78 -5.88
CA GLU A 297 -16.04 6.87 -5.89
C GLU A 297 -16.46 5.46 -6.32
N HIS A 298 -17.59 4.96 -5.85
CA HIS A 298 -18.06 3.62 -6.20
C HIS A 298 -18.50 3.52 -7.67
N GLU A 299 -19.17 4.52 -8.23
CA GLU A 299 -19.64 4.50 -9.62
C GLU A 299 -18.56 4.88 -10.64
N LEU A 300 -17.70 5.85 -10.36
CA LEU A 300 -16.58 6.23 -11.23
C LEU A 300 -15.54 5.11 -11.33
N PHE A 301 -15.52 4.18 -10.39
CA PHE A 301 -14.42 3.25 -10.18
C PHE A 301 -14.84 1.77 -10.21
N ASN A 302 -16.11 1.49 -10.47
CA ASN A 302 -16.58 0.14 -10.77
C ASN A 302 -16.23 -0.25 -12.22
N VAL A 303 -14.96 -0.08 -12.60
CA VAL A 303 -14.50 -0.50 -13.93
C VAL A 303 -14.25 -2.00 -13.91
N ASN A 304 -15.08 -2.68 -14.68
CA ASN A 304 -15.05 -4.11 -14.96
C ASN A 304 -13.68 -4.61 -15.43
N LYS A 305 -13.45 -5.89 -15.20
CA LYS A 305 -12.24 -6.70 -15.36
C LYS A 305 -11.59 -6.73 -16.76
N ASP A 306 -12.10 -6.03 -17.78
CA ASP A 306 -11.61 -6.11 -19.15
C ASP A 306 -10.86 -4.85 -19.56
N GLU A 307 -9.59 -5.03 -19.88
CA GLU A 307 -8.53 -4.01 -20.02
C GLU A 307 -8.55 -3.16 -21.31
N THR A 308 -9.56 -3.23 -22.18
CA THR A 308 -9.42 -2.70 -23.56
C THR A 308 -10.14 -1.40 -23.88
N ASP A 309 -10.97 -0.84 -22.98
CA ASP A 309 -11.77 0.37 -23.32
C ASP A 309 -11.73 1.47 -22.25
N TYR A 310 -10.53 1.77 -21.76
CA TYR A 310 -10.31 2.51 -20.51
C TYR A 310 -10.59 4.03 -20.60
N ASN A 311 -10.45 4.66 -21.77
CA ASN A 311 -10.34 6.12 -21.84
C ASN A 311 -11.62 6.86 -22.28
N SER A 312 -12.53 6.26 -23.03
CA SER A 312 -13.73 6.93 -23.53
C SER A 312 -14.93 6.83 -22.58
N ASN A 313 -15.00 5.75 -21.83
CA ASN A 313 -16.19 5.42 -21.01
C ASN A 313 -16.24 6.18 -19.67
N ILE A 314 -15.08 6.51 -19.07
CA ILE A 314 -15.03 7.21 -17.77
C ILE A 314 -15.43 8.67 -17.89
N LEU A 315 -14.92 9.38 -18.90
CA LEU A 315 -15.29 10.77 -19.14
C LEU A 315 -16.78 10.91 -19.46
N THR A 316 -17.34 9.96 -20.20
CA THR A 316 -18.77 9.93 -20.53
C THR A 316 -19.61 9.63 -19.30
N LYS A 317 -19.20 8.69 -18.44
CA LYS A 317 -19.89 8.38 -17.17
C LYS A 317 -19.81 9.54 -16.18
N VAL A 318 -18.67 10.21 -16.06
CA VAL A 318 -18.51 11.43 -15.26
C VAL A 318 -19.40 12.55 -15.77
N GLN A 319 -19.46 12.74 -17.10
CA GLN A 319 -20.30 13.76 -17.73
C GLN A 319 -21.80 13.46 -17.52
N ASN A 320 -22.20 12.21 -17.65
CA ASN A 320 -23.57 11.78 -17.45
C ASN A 320 -24.00 11.93 -15.97
N LEU A 321 -23.14 11.56 -15.03
CA LEU A 321 -23.37 11.76 -13.60
C LEU A 321 -23.44 13.26 -13.25
N TRP A 322 -22.60 14.08 -13.87
CA TRP A 322 -22.64 15.54 -13.72
C TRP A 322 -23.97 16.12 -14.23
N ASN A 323 -24.42 15.71 -15.39
CA ASN A 323 -25.69 16.13 -15.96
C ASN A 323 -26.87 15.69 -15.08
N TYR A 324 -26.85 14.47 -14.56
CA TYR A 324 -27.86 13.95 -13.60
C TYR A 324 -27.92 14.78 -12.32
N LEU A 325 -26.76 15.09 -11.72
CA LEU A 325 -26.69 15.89 -10.49
C LEU A 325 -27.12 17.34 -10.70
N LEU A 326 -26.81 17.93 -11.86
CA LEU A 326 -27.29 19.26 -12.25
C LEU A 326 -28.83 19.30 -12.43
N ILE A 327 -29.40 18.26 -13.05
CA ILE A 327 -30.85 18.12 -13.23
C ILE A 327 -31.53 17.99 -11.87
N LYS A 328 -30.97 17.17 -10.95
CA LYS A 328 -31.49 16.99 -9.60
C LYS A 328 -31.43 18.28 -8.79
N LYS A 329 -30.34 19.06 -8.92
CA LYS A 329 -30.17 20.36 -8.25
C LYS A 329 -31.15 21.41 -8.78
N ASN A 330 -31.43 21.42 -10.07
CA ASN A 330 -32.39 22.34 -10.67
C ASN A 330 -33.84 21.95 -10.30
N LYS A 331 -34.14 20.65 -10.18
CA LYS A 331 -35.46 20.17 -9.68
C LYS A 331 -35.67 20.48 -8.20
N SER A 332 -34.62 20.43 -7.36
CA SER A 332 -34.73 20.79 -5.94
C SER A 332 -34.92 22.29 -5.69
N LYS A 333 -34.42 23.16 -6.58
CA LYS A 333 -34.66 24.62 -6.53
C LYS A 333 -36.07 25.03 -6.94
N ASN A 334 -36.74 24.20 -7.76
CA ASN A 334 -38.10 24.46 -8.23
C ASN A 334 -39.19 23.77 -7.42
N LYS A 335 -38.85 23.01 -6.38
CA LYS A 335 -39.83 22.29 -5.53
C LYS A 335 -39.76 22.75 -4.07
N ASN A 336 -40.38 23.90 -3.79
CA ASN A 336 -41.00 24.14 -2.48
C ASN A 336 -42.49 23.69 -2.46
N ASN A 337 -42.98 22.99 -3.48
CA ASN A 337 -44.31 22.40 -3.51
C ASN A 337 -44.26 21.09 -4.28
N ASP A 338 -44.81 20.04 -3.68
CA ASP A 338 -45.09 18.69 -4.19
C ASP A 338 -44.01 17.60 -3.94
N PHE A 339 -44.30 16.82 -2.90
CA PHE A 339 -43.38 15.79 -2.37
C PHE A 339 -43.82 14.34 -2.67
N ASN A 340 -44.74 14.06 -3.60
CA ASN A 340 -45.33 12.70 -3.67
C ASN A 340 -45.23 11.91 -4.99
N ASP A 341 -44.57 12.40 -6.07
CA ASP A 341 -44.65 11.68 -7.35
C ASP A 341 -43.31 11.31 -8.01
N LEU A 342 -42.25 11.05 -7.26
CA LEU A 342 -40.92 10.81 -7.86
C LEU A 342 -40.27 9.45 -7.52
N ASN A 343 -40.99 8.52 -6.94
CA ASN A 343 -40.44 7.20 -6.62
C ASN A 343 -40.74 6.10 -7.65
N ASP A 344 -41.66 6.33 -8.58
CA ASP A 344 -42.06 5.26 -9.54
C ASP A 344 -41.34 5.28 -10.87
N ASP A 345 -40.73 6.42 -11.30
CA ASP A 345 -40.08 6.53 -12.61
C ASP A 345 -38.58 6.18 -12.65
N LEU A 346 -37.98 5.87 -11.49
CA LEU A 346 -36.52 5.58 -11.42
C LEU A 346 -36.18 4.10 -11.37
N ASN A 347 -37.18 3.22 -11.21
CA ASN A 347 -36.94 1.78 -11.14
C ASN A 347 -37.00 1.06 -12.48
N ASP A 348 -37.60 1.67 -13.50
CA ASP A 348 -37.81 1.00 -14.79
C ASP A 348 -36.60 1.10 -15.74
N ASP A 349 -35.78 2.16 -15.65
CA ASP A 349 -34.62 2.33 -16.55
C ASP A 349 -33.34 1.62 -16.09
N PHE A 350 -33.30 1.09 -14.84
CA PHE A 350 -32.11 0.39 -14.32
C PHE A 350 -32.22 -1.14 -14.34
N ASN A 351 -33.43 -1.69 -14.57
CA ASN A 351 -33.63 -3.13 -14.54
C ASN A 351 -33.44 -3.82 -15.89
N ASP A 352 -33.42 -3.11 -17.00
CA ASP A 352 -33.30 -3.71 -18.34
C ASP A 352 -31.87 -4.07 -18.77
N GLU A 353 -30.83 -3.66 -18.05
CA GLU A 353 -29.43 -4.03 -18.36
C GLU A 353 -28.83 -5.14 -17.48
N LEU A 354 -29.59 -5.74 -16.55
CA LEU A 354 -29.10 -6.80 -15.64
C LEU A 354 -29.62 -8.21 -15.93
N ASP A 355 -30.37 -8.40 -17.01
CA ASP A 355 -30.96 -9.71 -17.35
C ASP A 355 -30.30 -10.36 -18.56
N VAL A 356 -28.99 -10.64 -18.48
CA VAL A 356 -28.33 -11.60 -19.38
C VAL A 356 -27.43 -12.52 -18.56
N THR A 357 -27.89 -13.76 -18.48
CA THR A 357 -27.16 -14.98 -18.08
C THR A 357 -27.12 -15.36 -16.62
N SER A 358 -28.21 -15.89 -16.13
CA SER A 358 -28.15 -16.97 -15.16
C SER A 358 -28.45 -18.29 -15.87
N ASN A 359 -27.46 -19.06 -16.22
CA ASN A 359 -27.66 -20.48 -16.57
C ASN A 359 -27.18 -21.34 -15.40
N LYS A 360 -28.17 -22.04 -14.87
CA LYS A 360 -28.07 -23.12 -13.89
C LYS A 360 -27.19 -24.22 -14.41
N ASN A 361 -26.28 -24.73 -13.59
CA ASN A 361 -26.09 -26.19 -13.52
C ASN A 361 -25.67 -26.54 -12.08
N SER A 362 -26.61 -27.22 -11.48
CA SER A 362 -26.50 -28.00 -10.26
C SER A 362 -25.66 -29.23 -10.48
N THR A 363 -24.64 -29.45 -9.67
CA THR A 363 -24.26 -30.83 -9.30
C THR A 363 -23.73 -30.83 -7.87
N ASN A 364 -24.48 -31.51 -7.03
CA ASN A 364 -24.12 -31.95 -5.70
C ASN A 364 -22.84 -32.78 -5.72
N LYS A 365 -21.89 -32.47 -4.87
CA LYS A 365 -21.02 -33.49 -4.27
C LYS A 365 -20.68 -33.08 -2.84
N SER A 366 -21.26 -33.84 -1.92
CA SER A 366 -20.87 -33.98 -0.53
C SER A 366 -19.40 -34.37 -0.42
N THR A 367 -18.61 -33.64 0.38
CA THR A 367 -17.37 -34.17 0.92
C THR A 367 -17.24 -33.75 2.37
N THR A 368 -17.18 -34.79 3.14
CA THR A 368 -16.98 -34.95 4.57
C THR A 368 -15.91 -34.04 5.17
N ASN A 369 -16.31 -33.39 6.26
CA ASN A 369 -15.42 -32.79 7.26
C ASN A 369 -14.43 -33.82 7.78
N LYS A 370 -13.14 -33.57 7.57
CA LYS A 370 -12.06 -34.12 8.40
C LYS A 370 -11.51 -33.01 9.28
N ASN A 371 -11.89 -33.06 10.55
CA ASN A 371 -11.23 -32.34 11.64
C ASN A 371 -9.76 -32.80 11.69
N ASN A 372 -8.84 -31.94 11.29
CA ASN A 372 -7.44 -32.12 11.60
C ASN A 372 -7.12 -31.33 12.86
N GLU A 373 -7.15 -32.01 13.98
CA GLU A 373 -6.48 -31.61 15.22
C GLU A 373 -4.98 -31.61 14.96
N TYR A 374 -4.39 -30.42 14.95
CA TYR A 374 -2.93 -30.30 14.92
C TYR A 374 -2.39 -30.41 16.34
N LYS A 375 -1.80 -31.54 16.66
CA LYS A 375 -0.97 -31.73 17.85
C LYS A 375 0.32 -30.94 17.70
N CYS A 376 0.56 -30.02 18.62
CA CYS A 376 1.83 -29.35 18.81
C CYS A 376 2.89 -30.40 19.23
N LEU A 377 3.80 -30.73 18.31
CA LEU A 377 4.96 -31.58 18.62
C LEU A 377 6.17 -30.67 18.83
N ILE A 378 6.46 -30.37 20.09
CA ILE A 378 7.78 -29.90 20.50
C ILE A 378 8.68 -31.14 20.46
N LYS A 379 9.57 -31.25 19.52
CA LYS A 379 10.64 -32.23 19.55
C LYS A 379 11.82 -31.64 20.32
N LEU A 380 12.20 -32.35 21.36
CA LEU A 380 13.43 -32.20 22.12
C LEU A 380 14.66 -32.47 21.28
#